data_3e0f14e8cdfbf76ca6405d9118d002e3
#
_entry.id   3e0f14e8cdfbf76ca6405d9118d002e3
#
_cell.length_a   1.000
_cell.length_b   1.000
_cell.length_c   1.000
_cell.angle_alpha   90.00
_cell.angle_beta   90.00
_cell.angle_gamma   90.00
#
_symmetry.space_group_name_H-M   'P 1'
#
loop_
_entity.id
_entity.type
_entity.pdbx_description
1 polymer ?
#
loop_
_entity_poly.entity_id
_entity_poly.type
_entity_poly.pdbx_seq_one_letter_code
_entity_poly.pdbx_strand_id
1 'polypeptide(L)'
;MSQQEPRRLPLSSLDEMLDSDFSIRGVKPYVSSDYAIICGANTYQTVQEIFEVSVPYRVDDFRFIVFHKGDVDVTANLLDYHVTGNMVGFMGNGGIIQMNRISSDIAISGIVAKEDFLRRAMGGRLPAVFNGRIHNFYIKVSGQERDMIVRMIGTLRLLVDEAPAQREAAASLIAAIVNYVAGLYDLYGNDAPAVQSRGQDVFNRFIALVNEQCFLHHTLDYYADRLCITQRYLGTLVKQASGITAKDWIDRALVNEAKVALKHSDATVAQIADKLNFPNPAFFSKFFKRMTDLTPSQYKRQ
;
A
#
# COMPACT_ATOMS: atom_id res chain seq x y z
N MET A 1 38.78 -7.00 3.11
CA MET A 1 37.83 -5.86 3.07
C MET A 1 36.57 -6.38 2.42
N SER A 2 35.61 -6.81 3.21
CA SER A 2 34.30 -7.26 2.71
C SER A 2 33.51 -6.03 2.28
N GLN A 3 33.21 -5.94 1.00
CA GLN A 3 32.19 -5.01 0.50
C GLN A 3 30.87 -5.41 1.14
N GLN A 4 30.38 -4.64 2.11
CA GLN A 4 29.00 -4.72 2.55
C GLN A 4 28.14 -4.29 1.35
N GLU A 5 27.33 -5.21 0.83
CA GLU A 5 26.25 -4.86 -0.10
C GLU A 5 25.39 -3.78 0.58
N PRO A 6 25.03 -2.71 -0.16
CA PRO A 6 24.19 -1.67 0.42
C PRO A 6 22.88 -2.30 0.87
N ARG A 7 22.53 -2.13 2.15
CA ARG A 7 21.22 -2.50 2.69
C ARG A 7 20.15 -1.85 1.81
N ARG A 8 19.36 -2.65 1.14
CA ARG A 8 18.15 -2.19 0.44
C ARG A 8 17.20 -1.69 1.52
N LEU A 9 16.99 -0.39 1.59
CA LEU A 9 16.04 0.22 2.51
C LEU A 9 14.64 0.10 1.90
N PRO A 10 13.68 -0.48 2.62
CA PRO A 10 12.30 -0.41 2.21
C PRO A 10 11.85 1.04 2.31
N LEU A 11 11.40 1.62 1.21
CA LEU A 11 10.79 2.95 1.21
C LEU A 11 9.36 2.87 1.73
N SER A 12 9.20 2.42 2.96
CA SER A 12 7.90 2.32 3.61
C SER A 12 7.37 3.70 4.01
N SER A 13 8.26 4.65 4.28
CA SER A 13 7.90 6.02 4.65
C SER A 13 8.71 7.08 3.91
N LEU A 14 8.17 8.29 3.89
CA LEU A 14 8.83 9.48 3.36
C LEU A 14 10.13 9.80 4.10
N ASP A 15 10.17 9.53 5.41
CA ASP A 15 11.36 9.78 6.24
C ASP A 15 12.51 8.84 5.85
N GLU A 16 12.22 7.57 5.55
CA GLU A 16 13.21 6.63 5.00
C GLU A 16 13.69 7.05 3.60
N MET A 17 12.80 7.64 2.78
CA MET A 17 13.17 8.21 1.49
C MET A 17 14.13 9.39 1.63
N LEU A 18 13.99 10.22 2.65
CA LEU A 18 14.87 11.35 2.93
C LEU A 18 16.28 10.92 3.36
N ASP A 19 16.35 9.88 4.19
CA ASP A 19 17.60 9.37 4.75
C ASP A 19 18.41 8.51 3.75
N SER A 20 17.80 8.13 2.62
CA SER A 20 18.45 7.33 1.59
C SER A 20 19.12 8.19 0.54
N ASP A 21 20.40 7.88 0.23
CA ASP A 21 21.08 8.49 -0.92
C ASP A 21 20.58 7.84 -2.22
N PHE A 22 19.42 8.32 -2.70
CA PHE A 22 18.82 7.88 -3.95
C PHE A 22 19.63 8.36 -5.16
N SER A 23 20.75 7.72 -5.43
CA SER A 23 21.42 7.83 -6.73
C SER A 23 20.89 6.77 -7.71
N ILE A 24 19.57 6.75 -7.92
CA ILE A 24 18.94 5.83 -8.86
C ILE A 24 19.36 6.19 -10.28
N ARG A 25 19.96 5.26 -11.00
CA ARG A 25 20.31 5.42 -12.41
C ARG A 25 19.05 5.65 -13.23
N GLY A 26 18.77 6.89 -13.60
CA GLY A 26 17.75 7.27 -14.59
C GLY A 26 16.60 8.15 -14.12
N VAL A 27 16.14 8.07 -12.88
CA VAL A 27 15.05 8.90 -12.35
C VAL A 27 15.38 9.31 -10.92
N LYS A 28 15.73 10.58 -10.73
CA LYS A 28 15.95 11.12 -9.39
C LYS A 28 14.59 11.61 -8.84
N PRO A 29 14.02 10.97 -7.80
CA PRO A 29 12.82 11.50 -7.16
C PRO A 29 13.13 12.84 -6.49
N TYR A 30 12.15 13.73 -6.43
CA TYR A 30 12.18 14.85 -5.51
C TYR A 30 11.67 14.36 -4.17
N VAL A 31 12.36 14.66 -3.08
CA VAL A 31 11.97 14.26 -1.73
C VAL A 31 12.08 15.45 -0.79
N SER A 32 11.04 15.71 -0.02
CA SER A 32 10.99 16.69 1.06
C SER A 32 10.45 16.05 2.33
N SER A 33 10.41 16.78 3.44
CA SER A 33 9.82 16.29 4.70
C SER A 33 8.31 16.02 4.64
N ASP A 34 7.60 16.58 3.68
CA ASP A 34 6.14 16.55 3.58
C ASP A 34 5.64 15.69 2.42
N TYR A 35 6.40 15.60 1.32
CA TYR A 35 6.02 14.83 0.14
C TYR A 35 7.21 14.46 -0.75
N ALA A 36 7.02 13.44 -1.59
CA ALA A 36 7.96 13.08 -2.66
C ALA A 36 7.24 12.98 -4.01
N ILE A 37 7.99 13.18 -5.09
CA ILE A 37 7.50 13.13 -6.47
C ILE A 37 8.38 12.16 -7.26
N ILE A 38 7.74 11.20 -7.90
CA ILE A 38 8.37 10.25 -8.81
C ILE A 38 7.80 10.50 -10.20
N CYS A 39 8.63 10.78 -11.20
CA CYS A 39 8.19 10.87 -12.59
C CYS A 39 9.31 10.43 -13.53
N GLY A 40 8.97 9.59 -14.51
CA GLY A 40 9.95 9.10 -15.47
C GLY A 40 9.37 8.15 -16.50
N ALA A 41 10.06 8.05 -17.63
CA ALA A 41 9.66 7.19 -18.75
C ALA A 41 10.03 5.71 -18.57
N ASN A 42 10.98 5.39 -17.70
CA ASN A 42 11.36 4.03 -17.34
C ASN A 42 11.70 4.02 -15.85
N THR A 43 10.82 3.46 -15.06
CA THR A 43 10.94 3.41 -13.60
C THR A 43 11.23 2.00 -13.08
N TYR A 44 11.51 1.05 -13.95
CA TYR A 44 11.74 -0.36 -13.57
C TYR A 44 12.84 -0.50 -12.51
N GLN A 45 14.01 0.08 -12.75
CA GLN A 45 15.12 0.03 -11.77
C GLN A 45 14.74 0.72 -10.47
N THR A 46 14.08 1.88 -10.55
CA THR A 46 13.57 2.61 -9.39
C THR A 46 12.64 1.74 -8.55
N VAL A 47 11.68 1.08 -9.17
CA VAL A 47 10.72 0.23 -8.46
C VAL A 47 11.40 -1.00 -7.86
N GLN A 48 12.38 -1.61 -8.56
CA GLN A 48 13.14 -2.75 -8.03
C GLN A 48 14.08 -2.37 -6.88
N GLU A 49 14.60 -1.16 -6.85
CA GLU A 49 15.41 -0.67 -5.74
C GLU A 49 14.57 -0.34 -4.51
N ILE A 50 13.31 0.07 -4.73
CA ILE A 50 12.34 0.37 -3.67
C ILE A 50 11.73 -0.91 -3.08
N PHE A 51 11.35 -1.86 -3.94
CA PHE A 51 10.59 -3.04 -3.54
C PHE A 51 11.34 -4.32 -3.90
N GLU A 52 11.59 -5.15 -2.91
CA GLU A 52 11.98 -6.54 -3.13
C GLU A 52 10.73 -7.35 -3.50
N VAL A 53 10.80 -8.10 -4.61
CA VAL A 53 9.67 -8.91 -5.08
C VAL A 53 9.31 -9.98 -4.04
N SER A 54 8.02 -10.17 -3.81
CA SER A 54 7.44 -11.10 -2.83
C SER A 54 7.70 -10.75 -1.36
N VAL A 55 8.26 -9.58 -1.06
CA VAL A 55 8.36 -9.07 0.31
C VAL A 55 7.24 -8.06 0.56
N PRO A 56 6.45 -8.20 1.62
CA PRO A 56 5.44 -7.21 1.98
C PRO A 56 6.07 -6.00 2.69
N TYR A 57 5.55 -4.82 2.39
CA TYR A 57 5.90 -3.54 2.99
C TYR A 57 4.67 -2.86 3.55
N ARG A 58 4.80 -2.27 4.74
CA ARG A 58 3.78 -1.35 5.27
C ARG A 58 4.04 0.04 4.71
N VAL A 59 2.99 0.69 4.28
CA VAL A 59 3.01 2.05 3.74
C VAL A 59 2.57 3.01 4.86
N ASP A 60 3.40 3.98 5.20
CA ASP A 60 3.12 4.93 6.28
C ASP A 60 2.65 6.30 5.76
N ASP A 61 2.53 6.45 4.44
CA ASP A 61 2.14 7.68 3.75
C ASP A 61 1.05 7.42 2.72
N PHE A 62 0.40 8.47 2.24
CA PHE A 62 -0.52 8.38 1.12
C PHE A 62 0.26 8.35 -0.19
N ARG A 63 -0.06 7.39 -1.04
CA ARG A 63 0.58 7.20 -2.35
C ARG A 63 -0.44 7.24 -3.46
N PHE A 64 -0.21 8.11 -4.43
CA PHE A 64 -0.99 8.27 -5.65
C PHE A 64 -0.09 7.94 -6.82
N ILE A 65 -0.40 6.89 -7.56
CA ILE A 65 0.47 6.36 -8.62
C ILE A 65 -0.33 6.26 -9.92
N VAL A 66 0.26 6.74 -11.00
CA VAL A 66 -0.26 6.60 -12.37
C VAL A 66 0.64 5.64 -13.13
N PHE A 67 0.05 4.61 -13.69
CA PHE A 67 0.74 3.63 -14.52
C PHE A 67 0.62 4.04 -15.99
N HIS A 68 1.77 4.32 -16.62
CA HIS A 68 1.81 4.77 -18.02
C HIS A 68 1.94 3.59 -18.97
N LYS A 69 2.82 2.64 -18.64
CA LYS A 69 3.22 1.51 -19.46
C LYS A 69 3.62 0.35 -18.59
N GLY A 70 3.64 -0.85 -19.18
CA GLY A 70 3.99 -2.08 -18.49
C GLY A 70 2.88 -2.57 -17.58
N ASP A 71 3.19 -3.56 -16.79
CA ASP A 71 2.25 -4.18 -15.87
C ASP A 71 2.94 -4.67 -14.59
N VAL A 72 2.15 -4.74 -13.52
CA VAL A 72 2.57 -5.16 -12.18
C VAL A 72 1.50 -6.07 -11.60
N ASP A 73 1.92 -7.22 -11.06
CA ASP A 73 1.06 -8.01 -10.18
C ASP A 73 1.39 -7.63 -8.73
N VAL A 74 0.41 -7.14 -8.02
CA VAL A 74 0.54 -6.61 -6.66
C VAL A 74 -0.52 -7.17 -5.74
N THR A 75 -0.13 -7.57 -4.54
CA THR A 75 -1.05 -7.82 -3.44
C THR A 75 -1.11 -6.58 -2.56
N ALA A 76 -2.28 -5.95 -2.48
CA ALA A 76 -2.51 -4.79 -1.64
C ALA A 76 -3.62 -5.09 -0.63
N ASN A 77 -3.32 -4.97 0.67
CA ASN A 77 -4.24 -5.28 1.76
C ASN A 77 -4.96 -6.63 1.56
N LEU A 78 -4.18 -7.68 1.26
CA LEU A 78 -4.60 -9.07 1.03
C LEU A 78 -5.29 -9.36 -0.32
N LEU A 79 -5.62 -8.36 -1.11
CA LEU A 79 -6.26 -8.54 -2.41
C LEU A 79 -5.22 -8.44 -3.53
N ASP A 80 -5.32 -9.35 -4.49
CA ASP A 80 -4.44 -9.39 -5.65
C ASP A 80 -5.00 -8.52 -6.79
N TYR A 81 -4.12 -7.72 -7.38
CA TYR A 81 -4.42 -6.83 -8.49
C TYR A 81 -3.42 -7.06 -9.62
N HIS A 82 -3.94 -7.11 -10.84
CA HIS A 82 -3.14 -6.99 -12.05
C HIS A 82 -3.27 -5.56 -12.57
N VAL A 83 -2.24 -4.75 -12.36
CA VAL A 83 -2.23 -3.33 -12.70
C VAL A 83 -1.47 -3.12 -14.01
N THR A 84 -2.09 -2.43 -14.94
CA THR A 84 -1.55 -2.18 -16.29
C THR A 84 -1.46 -0.70 -16.59
N GLY A 85 -0.88 -0.34 -17.72
CA GLY A 85 -0.94 1.03 -18.24
C GLY A 85 -2.37 1.57 -18.29
N ASN A 86 -2.55 2.89 -18.14
CA ASN A 86 -3.83 3.58 -17.99
C ASN A 86 -4.60 3.21 -16.72
N MET A 87 -3.90 2.86 -15.66
CA MET A 87 -4.51 2.73 -14.33
C MET A 87 -3.96 3.77 -13.36
N VAL A 88 -4.80 4.15 -12.41
CA VAL A 88 -4.45 5.00 -11.27
C VAL A 88 -4.61 4.18 -10.01
N GLY A 89 -3.57 4.15 -9.19
CA GLY A 89 -3.54 3.49 -7.90
C GLY A 89 -3.47 4.49 -6.74
N PHE A 90 -4.15 4.16 -5.67
CA PHE A 90 -4.05 4.80 -4.37
C PHE A 90 -3.71 3.76 -3.31
N MET A 91 -2.84 4.13 -2.37
CA MET A 91 -2.57 3.40 -1.14
C MET A 91 -2.53 4.41 0.01
N GLY A 92 -3.35 4.17 1.02
CA GLY A 92 -3.39 4.96 2.23
C GLY A 92 -2.43 4.46 3.31
N ASN A 93 -2.27 5.27 4.33
CA ASN A 93 -1.46 4.97 5.50
C ASN A 93 -1.88 3.66 6.18
N GLY A 94 -0.90 2.87 6.62
CA GLY A 94 -1.09 1.57 7.28
C GLY A 94 -1.34 0.41 6.32
N GLY A 95 -1.53 0.66 5.02
CA GLY A 95 -1.72 -0.38 4.02
C GLY A 95 -0.48 -1.27 3.86
N ILE A 96 -0.70 -2.55 3.56
CA ILE A 96 0.38 -3.50 3.23
C ILE A 96 0.35 -3.77 1.73
N ILE A 97 1.50 -3.59 1.09
CA ILE A 97 1.73 -3.84 -0.33
C ILE A 97 2.84 -4.86 -0.52
N GLN A 98 2.65 -5.78 -1.46
CA GLN A 98 3.68 -6.73 -1.89
C GLN A 98 3.70 -6.76 -3.41
N MET A 99 4.86 -6.48 -4.00
CA MET A 99 5.07 -6.62 -5.44
C MET A 99 5.35 -8.09 -5.75
N ASN A 100 4.52 -8.72 -6.59
CA ASN A 100 4.68 -10.13 -6.97
C ASN A 100 5.42 -10.28 -8.30
N ARG A 101 5.16 -9.36 -9.24
CA ARG A 101 5.83 -9.29 -10.55
C ARG A 101 5.85 -7.85 -11.04
N ILE A 102 6.91 -7.47 -11.71
CA ILE A 102 7.08 -6.15 -12.32
C ILE A 102 7.61 -6.33 -13.73
N SER A 103 6.94 -5.79 -14.74
CA SER A 103 7.43 -5.83 -16.12
C SER A 103 8.62 -4.89 -16.31
N SER A 104 9.57 -5.29 -17.16
CA SER A 104 10.82 -4.54 -17.39
C SER A 104 10.62 -3.18 -18.09
N ASP A 105 9.44 -2.97 -18.67
CA ASP A 105 9.06 -1.72 -19.35
C ASP A 105 8.12 -0.84 -18.51
N ILE A 106 8.00 -1.13 -17.21
CA ILE A 106 7.15 -0.36 -16.29
C ILE A 106 7.54 1.11 -16.29
N ALA A 107 6.55 1.97 -16.46
CA ALA A 107 6.69 3.41 -16.34
C ALA A 107 5.55 3.96 -15.47
N ILE A 108 5.92 4.63 -14.38
CA ILE A 108 4.99 5.23 -13.42
C ILE A 108 5.34 6.70 -13.16
N SER A 109 4.34 7.46 -12.77
CA SER A 109 4.51 8.73 -12.06
C SER A 109 3.66 8.72 -10.81
N GLY A 110 4.11 9.42 -9.77
CA GLY A 110 3.35 9.40 -8.53
C GLY A 110 3.78 10.46 -7.53
N ILE A 111 2.95 10.61 -6.53
CA ILE A 111 3.16 11.46 -5.37
C ILE A 111 3.04 10.57 -4.13
N VAL A 112 4.00 10.71 -3.23
CA VAL A 112 3.94 10.23 -1.85
C VAL A 112 3.76 11.45 -0.97
N ALA A 113 2.83 11.43 -0.02
CA ALA A 113 2.60 12.58 0.86
C ALA A 113 2.14 12.16 2.25
N LYS A 114 2.63 12.86 3.28
CA LYS A 114 2.16 12.69 4.65
C LYS A 114 0.70 13.15 4.76
N GLU A 115 -0.10 12.42 5.52
CA GLU A 115 -1.52 12.73 5.71
C GLU A 115 -1.73 14.14 6.27
N ASP A 116 -0.94 14.53 7.27
CA ASP A 116 -1.03 15.86 7.88
C ASP A 116 -0.74 16.99 6.89
N PHE A 117 0.22 16.77 5.98
CA PHE A 117 0.48 17.73 4.91
C PHE A 117 -0.73 17.85 3.95
N LEU A 118 -1.29 16.72 3.50
CA LEU A 118 -2.45 16.73 2.62
C LEU A 118 -3.65 17.40 3.29
N ARG A 119 -3.90 17.13 4.57
CA ARG A 119 -4.98 17.79 5.32
C ARG A 119 -4.78 19.30 5.35
N ARG A 120 -3.58 19.81 5.62
CA ARG A 120 -3.28 21.24 5.57
C ARG A 120 -3.48 21.83 4.19
N ALA A 121 -2.93 21.20 3.15
CA ALA A 121 -3.04 21.62 1.75
C ALA A 121 -4.50 21.68 1.25
N MET A 122 -5.38 20.87 1.84
CA MET A 122 -6.80 20.76 1.47
C MET A 122 -7.74 21.42 2.47
N GLY A 123 -7.27 22.36 3.28
CA GLY A 123 -8.11 23.12 4.22
C GLY A 123 -8.73 22.27 5.33
N GLY A 124 -8.07 21.21 5.77
CA GLY A 124 -8.47 20.34 6.87
C GLY A 124 -9.37 19.15 6.48
N ARG A 125 -9.84 19.06 5.24
CA ARG A 125 -10.75 17.99 4.78
C ARG A 125 -10.20 17.25 3.58
N LEU A 126 -9.94 15.95 3.74
CA LEU A 126 -9.67 15.05 2.62
C LEU A 126 -10.99 14.65 1.93
N PRO A 127 -10.97 14.40 0.61
CA PRO A 127 -12.07 13.74 -0.10
C PRO A 127 -12.50 12.45 0.62
N ALA A 128 -13.78 12.12 0.52
CA ALA A 128 -14.37 11.00 1.26
C ALA A 128 -13.67 9.65 1.00
N VAL A 129 -13.13 9.47 -0.20
CA VAL A 129 -12.39 8.26 -0.61
C VAL A 129 -11.08 8.10 0.17
N PHE A 130 -10.46 9.19 0.65
CA PHE A 130 -9.18 9.18 1.36
C PHE A 130 -9.32 9.37 2.88
N ASN A 131 -10.52 9.23 3.43
CA ASN A 131 -10.79 9.45 4.86
C ASN A 131 -10.55 8.22 5.75
N GLY A 132 -9.82 7.21 5.27
CA GLY A 132 -9.51 5.98 5.99
C GLY A 132 -10.52 4.85 5.84
N ARG A 133 -11.65 5.05 5.12
CA ARG A 133 -12.60 3.95 4.82
C ARG A 133 -12.11 3.04 3.70
N ILE A 134 -11.35 3.60 2.75
CA ILE A 134 -10.74 2.90 1.62
C ILE A 134 -9.24 2.98 1.80
N HIS A 135 -8.60 1.83 1.99
CA HIS A 135 -7.16 1.76 2.23
C HIS A 135 -6.34 1.70 0.93
N ASN A 136 -6.94 1.21 -0.15
CA ASN A 136 -6.32 1.20 -1.48
C ASN A 136 -7.37 1.01 -2.57
N PHE A 137 -7.03 1.45 -3.78
CA PHE A 137 -7.75 1.09 -5.00
C PHE A 137 -6.83 1.15 -6.21
N TYR A 138 -7.26 0.49 -7.29
CA TYR A 138 -6.70 0.62 -8.63
C TYR A 138 -7.87 0.76 -9.60
N ILE A 139 -7.94 1.89 -10.32
CA ILE A 139 -9.01 2.19 -11.28
C ILE A 139 -8.44 2.36 -12.67
N LYS A 140 -9.17 1.89 -13.68
CA LYS A 140 -8.83 2.09 -15.07
C LYS A 140 -9.35 3.46 -15.52
N VAL A 141 -8.51 4.23 -16.20
CA VAL A 141 -8.83 5.57 -16.69
C VAL A 141 -8.58 5.66 -18.20
N SER A 142 -9.13 6.66 -18.85
CA SER A 142 -8.83 6.94 -20.26
C SER A 142 -7.38 7.45 -20.44
N GLY A 143 -6.86 7.36 -21.67
CA GLY A 143 -5.54 7.91 -21.99
C GLY A 143 -5.46 9.43 -21.74
N GLN A 144 -6.55 10.17 -21.96
CA GLN A 144 -6.59 11.61 -21.72
C GLN A 144 -6.53 11.95 -20.23
N GLU A 145 -7.26 11.20 -19.38
CA GLU A 145 -7.24 11.38 -17.93
C GLU A 145 -5.88 11.03 -17.34
N ARG A 146 -5.28 9.90 -17.80
CA ARG A 146 -3.91 9.55 -17.46
C ARG A 146 -2.95 10.68 -17.79
N ASP A 147 -2.98 11.18 -19.03
CA ASP A 147 -2.08 12.23 -19.50
C ASP A 147 -2.28 13.55 -18.74
N MET A 148 -3.50 13.84 -18.30
CA MET A 148 -3.78 15.00 -17.45
C MET A 148 -3.03 14.89 -16.12
N ILE A 149 -3.13 13.75 -15.41
CA ILE A 149 -2.45 13.57 -14.13
C ILE A 149 -0.94 13.62 -14.33
N VAL A 150 -0.42 12.97 -15.37
CA VAL A 150 1.02 12.97 -15.69
C VAL A 150 1.54 14.38 -15.91
N ARG A 151 0.81 15.23 -16.67
CA ARG A 151 1.17 16.63 -16.89
C ARG A 151 1.13 17.45 -15.59
N MET A 152 0.12 17.22 -14.74
CA MET A 152 0.05 17.90 -13.43
C MET A 152 1.25 17.52 -12.55
N ILE A 153 1.62 16.24 -12.48
CA ILE A 153 2.80 15.77 -11.74
C ILE A 153 4.09 16.35 -12.36
N GLY A 154 4.20 16.39 -13.67
CA GLY A 154 5.33 17.01 -14.39
C GLY A 154 5.46 18.51 -14.10
N THR A 155 4.35 19.25 -14.07
CA THR A 155 4.32 20.67 -13.69
C THR A 155 4.74 20.85 -12.23
N LEU A 156 4.24 20.00 -11.32
CA LEU A 156 4.65 20.01 -9.92
C LEU A 156 6.16 19.77 -9.80
N ARG A 157 6.71 18.83 -10.57
CA ARG A 157 8.14 18.54 -10.57
C ARG A 157 8.97 19.75 -11.02
N LEU A 158 8.59 20.38 -12.11
CA LEU A 158 9.25 21.62 -12.59
C LEU A 158 9.19 22.74 -11.54
N LEU A 159 8.04 22.91 -10.90
CA LEU A 159 7.84 23.93 -9.88
C LEU A 159 8.82 23.76 -8.71
N VAL A 160 8.98 22.54 -8.20
CA VAL A 160 9.86 22.28 -7.04
C VAL A 160 11.35 22.32 -7.41
N ASP A 161 11.71 22.00 -8.65
CA ASP A 161 13.09 22.07 -9.13
C ASP A 161 13.54 23.50 -9.40
N GLU A 162 12.69 24.34 -10.03
CA GLU A 162 13.06 25.69 -10.47
C GLU A 162 12.69 26.78 -9.45
N ALA A 163 11.65 26.56 -8.65
CA ALA A 163 11.14 27.54 -7.69
C ALA A 163 10.86 26.91 -6.30
N PRO A 164 11.85 26.33 -5.62
CA PRO A 164 11.64 25.58 -4.36
C PRO A 164 11.06 26.42 -3.20
N ALA A 165 11.11 27.75 -3.32
CA ALA A 165 10.51 28.67 -2.35
C ALA A 165 8.97 28.73 -2.45
N GLN A 166 8.37 28.29 -3.57
CA GLN A 166 6.94 28.37 -3.84
C GLN A 166 6.15 27.19 -3.22
N ARG A 167 6.30 26.99 -1.92
CA ARG A 167 5.71 25.86 -1.20
C ARG A 167 4.18 25.81 -1.26
N GLU A 168 3.53 26.97 -1.16
CA GLU A 168 2.07 27.07 -1.24
C GLU A 168 1.54 26.71 -2.65
N ALA A 169 2.25 27.09 -3.70
CA ALA A 169 1.89 26.70 -5.05
C ALA A 169 2.03 25.18 -5.26
N ALA A 170 3.09 24.57 -4.71
CA ALA A 170 3.26 23.13 -4.75
C ALA A 170 2.15 22.40 -3.96
N ALA A 171 1.82 22.88 -2.76
CA ALA A 171 0.72 22.33 -1.96
C ALA A 171 -0.63 22.42 -2.69
N SER A 172 -0.92 23.55 -3.31
CA SER A 172 -2.14 23.76 -4.10
C SER A 172 -2.22 22.83 -5.32
N LEU A 173 -1.10 22.59 -5.99
CA LEU A 173 -1.04 21.68 -7.14
C LEU A 173 -1.20 20.21 -6.70
N ILE A 174 -0.61 19.82 -5.58
CA ILE A 174 -0.83 18.49 -4.98
C ILE A 174 -2.31 18.33 -4.61
N ALA A 175 -2.93 19.32 -3.97
CA ALA A 175 -4.35 19.28 -3.64
C ALA A 175 -5.24 19.15 -4.90
N ALA A 176 -4.89 19.82 -5.97
CA ALA A 176 -5.60 19.71 -7.26
C ALA A 176 -5.50 18.28 -7.84
N ILE A 177 -4.31 17.66 -7.79
CA ILE A 177 -4.10 16.27 -8.25
C ILE A 177 -4.93 15.30 -7.40
N VAL A 178 -4.88 15.43 -6.07
CA VAL A 178 -5.63 14.60 -5.14
C VAL A 178 -7.13 14.69 -5.37
N ASN A 179 -7.66 15.90 -5.55
CA ASN A 179 -9.08 16.13 -5.88
C ASN A 179 -9.45 15.52 -7.24
N TYR A 180 -8.58 15.63 -8.23
CA TYR A 180 -8.83 15.06 -9.54
C TYR A 180 -8.89 13.53 -9.48
N VAL A 181 -7.96 12.89 -8.76
CA VAL A 181 -7.97 11.43 -8.52
C VAL A 181 -9.21 10.99 -7.74
N ALA A 182 -9.66 11.77 -6.76
CA ALA A 182 -10.91 11.50 -6.05
C ALA A 182 -12.12 11.52 -6.99
N GLY A 183 -12.21 12.52 -7.88
CA GLY A 183 -13.27 12.61 -8.91
C GLY A 183 -13.25 11.43 -9.89
N LEU A 184 -12.06 10.95 -10.28
CA LEU A 184 -11.94 9.74 -11.11
C LEU A 184 -12.40 8.50 -10.36
N TYR A 185 -12.10 8.39 -9.06
CA TYR A 185 -12.62 7.30 -8.25
C TYR A 185 -14.16 7.34 -8.15
N ASP A 186 -14.77 8.50 -7.99
CA ASP A 186 -16.23 8.64 -7.97
C ASP A 186 -16.86 8.21 -9.30
N LEU A 187 -16.16 8.39 -10.43
CA LEU A 187 -16.63 7.98 -11.77
C LEU A 187 -16.40 6.48 -12.05
N TYR A 188 -15.26 5.93 -11.68
CA TYR A 188 -14.80 4.60 -12.11
C TYR A 188 -14.63 3.59 -10.98
N GLY A 189 -14.51 4.04 -9.74
CA GLY A 189 -14.28 3.16 -8.58
C GLY A 189 -15.48 2.26 -8.24
N ASN A 190 -16.66 2.61 -8.76
CA ASN A 190 -17.88 1.83 -8.64
C ASN A 190 -18.15 0.90 -9.83
N ASP A 191 -17.23 0.76 -10.79
CA ASP A 191 -17.34 -0.16 -11.94
C ASP A 191 -17.22 -1.66 -11.57
N ALA A 192 -17.10 -2.01 -10.30
CA ALA A 192 -17.64 -3.27 -9.82
C ALA A 192 -19.16 -3.22 -10.03
N PRO A 193 -19.80 -4.29 -10.61
CA PRO A 193 -21.21 -4.25 -11.05
C PRO A 193 -22.09 -3.66 -9.97
N ALA A 194 -22.95 -2.71 -10.35
CA ALA A 194 -23.78 -1.83 -9.50
C ALA A 194 -24.82 -2.53 -8.59
N VAL A 195 -24.62 -3.78 -8.30
CA VAL A 195 -25.22 -4.53 -7.21
C VAL A 195 -24.05 -5.11 -6.40
N GLN A 196 -23.38 -4.28 -5.58
CA GLN A 196 -22.64 -4.86 -4.47
C GLN A 196 -23.67 -5.64 -3.66
N SER A 197 -23.66 -6.96 -3.81
CA SER A 197 -24.52 -7.80 -2.99
C SER A 197 -24.21 -7.47 -1.53
N ARG A 198 -25.22 -7.55 -0.65
CA ARG A 198 -25.00 -7.37 0.81
C ARG A 198 -23.80 -8.21 1.31
N GLY A 199 -23.53 -9.34 0.64
CA GLY A 199 -22.37 -10.17 0.91
C GLY A 199 -21.03 -9.51 0.55
N GLN A 200 -20.96 -8.76 -0.54
CA GLN A 200 -19.75 -8.05 -0.95
C GLN A 200 -19.42 -6.88 -0.02
N ASP A 201 -20.43 -6.12 0.42
CA ASP A 201 -20.24 -5.05 1.40
C ASP A 201 -19.71 -5.60 2.73
N VAL A 202 -20.32 -6.69 3.23
CA VAL A 202 -19.86 -7.36 4.45
C VAL A 202 -18.43 -7.87 4.27
N PHE A 203 -18.09 -8.45 3.12
CA PHE A 203 -16.73 -8.92 2.83
C PHE A 203 -15.72 -7.76 2.84
N ASN A 204 -16.01 -6.65 2.17
CA ASN A 204 -15.13 -5.48 2.13
C ASN A 204 -14.90 -4.90 3.54
N ARG A 205 -15.95 -4.79 4.33
CA ARG A 205 -15.86 -4.32 5.73
C ARG A 205 -15.08 -5.32 6.61
N PHE A 206 -15.26 -6.62 6.38
CA PHE A 206 -14.49 -7.66 7.06
C PHE A 206 -13.00 -7.54 6.74
N ILE A 207 -12.62 -7.41 5.47
CA ILE A 207 -11.21 -7.25 5.06
C ILE A 207 -10.60 -5.98 5.67
N ALA A 208 -11.33 -4.86 5.70
CA ALA A 208 -10.87 -3.64 6.36
C ALA A 208 -10.57 -3.87 7.86
N LEU A 209 -11.50 -4.50 8.58
CA LEU A 209 -11.31 -4.84 10.00
C LEU A 209 -10.16 -5.83 10.22
N VAL A 210 -9.99 -6.81 9.32
CA VAL A 210 -8.88 -7.77 9.41
C VAL A 210 -7.54 -7.05 9.26
N ASN A 211 -7.41 -6.17 8.28
CA ASN A 211 -6.18 -5.38 8.09
C ASN A 211 -5.85 -4.49 9.30
N GLU A 212 -6.87 -3.93 9.97
CA GLU A 212 -6.68 -3.05 11.12
C GLU A 212 -6.42 -3.80 12.43
N GLN A 213 -6.96 -5.02 12.61
CA GLN A 213 -7.07 -5.64 13.92
C GLN A 213 -6.46 -7.04 14.03
N CYS A 214 -5.96 -7.64 12.94
CA CYS A 214 -5.49 -9.03 12.94
C CYS A 214 -4.33 -9.29 13.91
N PHE A 215 -3.53 -8.27 14.23
CA PHE A 215 -2.41 -8.40 15.16
C PHE A 215 -2.86 -8.55 16.64
N LEU A 216 -4.08 -8.13 16.98
CA LEU A 216 -4.66 -8.28 18.32
C LEU A 216 -5.71 -9.40 18.39
N HIS A 217 -6.47 -9.60 17.30
CA HIS A 217 -7.65 -10.47 17.30
C HIS A 217 -7.54 -11.53 16.21
N HIS A 218 -7.30 -12.77 16.62
CA HIS A 218 -7.03 -13.91 15.74
C HIS A 218 -8.25 -14.79 15.47
N THR A 219 -9.38 -14.51 16.09
CA THR A 219 -10.59 -15.34 16.06
C THR A 219 -11.73 -14.65 15.34
N LEU A 220 -12.61 -15.43 14.70
CA LEU A 220 -13.70 -14.91 13.86
C LEU A 220 -14.80 -14.23 14.67
N ASP A 221 -14.97 -14.58 15.93
CA ASP A 221 -15.98 -14.00 16.84
C ASP A 221 -15.84 -12.47 16.94
N TYR A 222 -14.63 -11.98 17.19
CA TYR A 222 -14.36 -10.55 17.25
C TYR A 222 -14.89 -9.79 16.02
N TYR A 223 -14.61 -10.28 14.82
CA TYR A 223 -15.02 -9.64 13.57
C TYR A 223 -16.52 -9.74 13.34
N ALA A 224 -17.14 -10.85 13.71
CA ALA A 224 -18.57 -11.04 13.63
C ALA A 224 -19.32 -10.06 14.55
N ASP A 225 -18.85 -9.91 15.78
CA ASP A 225 -19.40 -8.97 16.76
C ASP A 225 -19.28 -7.52 16.27
N ARG A 226 -18.10 -7.12 15.74
CA ARG A 226 -17.87 -5.78 15.18
C ARG A 226 -18.74 -5.47 13.96
N LEU A 227 -19.11 -6.50 13.18
CA LEU A 227 -20.00 -6.38 12.02
C LEU A 227 -21.49 -6.56 12.39
N CYS A 228 -21.81 -6.84 13.68
CA CYS A 228 -23.17 -7.09 14.18
C CYS A 228 -23.86 -8.26 13.46
N ILE A 229 -23.13 -9.35 13.19
CA ILE A 229 -23.64 -10.59 12.56
C ILE A 229 -23.08 -11.83 13.28
N THR A 230 -23.67 -13.00 13.01
CA THR A 230 -23.17 -14.24 13.59
C THR A 230 -21.89 -14.73 12.87
N GLN A 231 -21.00 -15.43 13.59
CA GLN A 231 -19.79 -16.04 13.02
C GLN A 231 -20.11 -16.95 11.82
N ARG A 232 -21.16 -17.76 11.95
CA ARG A 232 -21.62 -18.67 10.88
C ARG A 232 -22.00 -17.89 9.62
N TYR A 233 -22.74 -16.80 9.77
CA TYR A 233 -23.19 -15.97 8.65
C TYR A 233 -22.00 -15.24 8.01
N LEU A 234 -21.11 -14.65 8.82
CA LEU A 234 -19.87 -14.02 8.34
C LEU A 234 -19.02 -15.04 7.55
N GLY A 235 -18.76 -16.22 8.12
CA GLY A 235 -17.98 -17.27 7.45
C GLY A 235 -18.57 -17.71 6.11
N THR A 236 -19.91 -17.82 6.03
CA THR A 236 -20.62 -18.14 4.78
C THR A 236 -20.45 -17.04 3.73
N LEU A 237 -20.71 -15.77 4.10
CA LEU A 237 -20.61 -14.63 3.19
C LEU A 237 -19.20 -14.45 2.65
N VAL A 238 -18.18 -14.50 3.54
CA VAL A 238 -16.77 -14.36 3.15
C VAL A 238 -16.38 -15.45 2.16
N LYS A 239 -16.74 -16.70 2.44
CA LYS A 239 -16.42 -17.83 1.54
C LYS A 239 -17.16 -17.73 0.20
N GLN A 240 -18.42 -17.26 0.18
CA GLN A 240 -19.16 -17.04 -1.06
C GLN A 240 -18.57 -15.90 -1.90
N ALA A 241 -18.14 -14.79 -1.25
CA ALA A 241 -17.60 -13.63 -1.93
C ALA A 241 -16.18 -13.84 -2.48
N SER A 242 -15.35 -14.64 -1.79
CA SER A 242 -13.91 -14.75 -2.08
C SER A 242 -13.42 -16.16 -2.42
N GLY A 243 -14.23 -17.19 -2.22
CA GLY A 243 -13.79 -18.58 -2.31
C GLY A 243 -12.90 -19.07 -1.15
N ILE A 244 -12.49 -18.19 -0.25
CA ILE A 244 -11.53 -18.42 0.85
C ILE A 244 -12.24 -18.31 2.18
N THR A 245 -11.85 -19.09 3.19
CA THR A 245 -12.50 -18.99 4.51
C THR A 245 -12.10 -17.71 5.24
N ALA A 246 -12.99 -17.22 6.10
CA ALA A 246 -12.71 -16.03 6.90
C ALA A 246 -11.47 -16.23 7.81
N LYS A 247 -11.26 -17.44 8.32
CA LYS A 247 -10.07 -17.79 9.12
C LYS A 247 -8.78 -17.68 8.29
N ASP A 248 -8.79 -18.15 7.05
CA ASP A 248 -7.63 -18.05 6.17
C ASP A 248 -7.29 -16.59 5.83
N TRP A 249 -8.30 -15.71 5.72
CA TRP A 249 -8.07 -14.27 5.55
C TRP A 249 -7.39 -13.64 6.77
N ILE A 250 -7.85 -13.98 7.99
CA ILE A 250 -7.21 -13.53 9.24
C ILE A 250 -5.76 -14.05 9.31
N ASP A 251 -5.54 -15.34 9.01
CA ASP A 251 -4.20 -15.94 9.05
C ASP A 251 -3.26 -15.32 8.00
N ARG A 252 -3.75 -15.00 6.80
CA ARG A 252 -2.99 -14.28 5.76
C ARG A 252 -2.59 -12.87 6.22
N ALA A 253 -3.50 -12.13 6.82
CA ALA A 253 -3.20 -10.81 7.35
C ALA A 253 -2.13 -10.89 8.45
N LEU A 254 -2.32 -11.80 9.40
CA LEU A 254 -1.40 -11.99 10.52
C LEU A 254 0.00 -12.41 10.07
N VAL A 255 0.11 -13.28 9.06
CA VAL A 255 1.43 -13.65 8.52
C VAL A 255 2.09 -12.50 7.76
N ASN A 256 1.33 -11.64 7.08
CA ASN A 256 1.88 -10.45 6.44
C ASN A 256 2.42 -9.46 7.47
N GLU A 257 1.69 -9.21 8.56
CA GLU A 257 2.17 -8.43 9.70
C GLU A 257 3.48 -8.99 10.27
N ALA A 258 3.53 -10.32 10.45
CA ALA A 258 4.73 -11.00 10.92
C ALA A 258 5.90 -10.83 9.96
N LYS A 259 5.68 -10.97 8.65
CA LYS A 259 6.69 -10.78 7.61
C LYS A 259 7.24 -9.36 7.62
N VAL A 260 6.37 -8.34 7.68
CA VAL A 260 6.75 -6.93 7.81
C VAL A 260 7.62 -6.72 9.05
N ALA A 261 7.16 -7.20 10.21
CA ALA A 261 7.91 -7.04 11.46
C ALA A 261 9.28 -7.75 11.42
N LEU A 262 9.36 -8.94 10.84
CA LEU A 262 10.61 -9.71 10.73
C LEU A 262 11.63 -9.06 9.79
N LYS A 263 11.18 -8.45 8.69
CA LYS A 263 12.05 -7.83 7.67
C LYS A 263 12.47 -6.41 8.02
N HIS A 264 11.58 -5.64 8.61
CA HIS A 264 11.72 -4.20 8.73
C HIS A 264 11.87 -3.71 10.19
N SER A 265 12.11 -4.60 11.15
CA SER A 265 12.42 -4.19 12.52
C SER A 265 13.59 -4.97 13.11
N ASP A 266 14.27 -4.35 14.09
CA ASP A 266 15.30 -5.01 14.89
C ASP A 266 14.74 -5.89 16.00
N ALA A 267 13.41 -5.97 16.13
CA ALA A 267 12.75 -6.74 17.16
C ALA A 267 13.12 -8.24 17.10
N THR A 268 13.28 -8.85 18.26
CA THR A 268 13.50 -10.29 18.36
C THR A 268 12.24 -11.06 18.01
N VAL A 269 12.39 -12.34 17.65
CA VAL A 269 11.24 -13.23 17.37
C VAL A 269 10.26 -13.28 18.57
N ALA A 270 10.77 -13.20 19.79
CA ALA A 270 9.94 -13.17 21.00
C ALA A 270 9.14 -11.87 21.13
N GLN A 271 9.75 -10.74 20.87
CA GLN A 271 9.08 -9.43 20.88
C GLN A 271 8.03 -9.32 19.76
N ILE A 272 8.30 -9.89 18.58
CA ILE A 272 7.32 -9.95 17.49
C ILE A 272 6.12 -10.85 17.87
N ALA A 273 6.37 -12.00 18.47
CA ALA A 273 5.31 -12.89 18.95
C ALA A 273 4.40 -12.19 19.98
N ASP A 274 4.98 -11.45 20.92
CA ASP A 274 4.26 -10.67 21.92
C ASP A 274 3.45 -9.52 21.26
N LYS A 275 4.07 -8.73 20.38
CA LYS A 275 3.41 -7.66 19.62
C LYS A 275 2.22 -8.16 18.79
N LEU A 276 2.31 -9.38 18.26
CA LEU A 276 1.27 -10.02 17.48
C LEU A 276 0.31 -10.86 18.34
N ASN A 277 0.31 -10.66 19.65
CA ASN A 277 -0.62 -11.28 20.60
C ASN A 277 -0.63 -12.82 20.57
N PHE A 278 0.53 -13.46 20.33
CA PHE A 278 0.67 -14.89 20.46
C PHE A 278 0.95 -15.30 21.93
N PRO A 279 0.39 -16.41 22.41
CA PRO A 279 0.61 -16.87 23.78
C PRO A 279 2.08 -17.05 24.19
N ASN A 280 2.92 -17.42 23.23
CA ASN A 280 4.38 -17.50 23.37
C ASN A 280 5.08 -17.61 22.00
N PRO A 281 6.42 -17.45 21.95
CA PRO A 281 7.19 -17.54 20.71
C PRO A 281 7.12 -18.89 19.98
N ALA A 282 6.86 -19.98 20.69
CA ALA A 282 6.76 -21.31 20.07
C ALA A 282 5.48 -21.45 19.24
N PHE A 283 4.34 -20.92 19.73
CA PHE A 283 3.09 -20.89 18.98
C PHE A 283 3.23 -19.99 17.74
N PHE A 284 3.85 -18.83 17.88
CA PHE A 284 4.16 -17.95 16.74
C PHE A 284 5.03 -18.67 15.70
N SER A 285 6.11 -19.30 16.12
CA SER A 285 7.02 -20.00 15.21
C SER A 285 6.34 -21.15 14.46
N LYS A 286 5.47 -21.90 15.15
CA LYS A 286 4.67 -22.98 14.53
C LYS A 286 3.66 -22.42 13.52
N PHE A 287 2.95 -21.34 13.89
CA PHE A 287 2.03 -20.64 12.99
C PHE A 287 2.75 -20.13 11.75
N PHE A 288 3.83 -19.37 11.93
CA PHE A 288 4.59 -18.75 10.84
C PHE A 288 5.16 -19.81 9.87
N LYS A 289 5.74 -20.90 10.42
CA LYS A 289 6.24 -22.01 9.60
C LYS A 289 5.13 -22.70 8.81
N ARG A 290 3.95 -22.92 9.40
CA ARG A 290 2.79 -23.46 8.69
C ARG A 290 2.36 -22.59 7.51
N MET A 291 2.45 -21.26 7.65
CA MET A 291 1.99 -20.31 6.66
C MET A 291 3.02 -19.99 5.57
N THR A 292 4.31 -20.20 5.82
CA THR A 292 5.40 -19.75 4.95
C THR A 292 6.42 -20.83 4.60
N ASP A 293 6.31 -22.03 5.19
CA ASP A 293 7.28 -23.13 5.14
C ASP A 293 8.66 -22.80 5.75
N LEU A 294 8.86 -21.57 6.23
CA LEU A 294 10.08 -21.09 6.87
C LEU A 294 9.87 -20.80 8.36
N THR A 295 10.89 -21.00 9.18
CA THR A 295 10.86 -20.45 10.54
C THR A 295 11.01 -18.93 10.53
N PRO A 296 10.51 -18.19 11.55
CA PRO A 296 10.71 -16.74 11.65
C PRO A 296 12.17 -16.32 11.54
N SER A 297 13.08 -17.06 12.18
CA SER A 297 14.52 -16.78 12.14
C SER A 297 15.16 -17.04 10.78
N GLN A 298 14.66 -18.01 10.01
CA GLN A 298 15.10 -18.25 8.64
C GLN A 298 14.63 -17.11 7.72
N TYR A 299 13.36 -16.71 7.85
CA TYR A 299 12.80 -15.61 7.06
C TYR A 299 13.49 -14.26 7.34
N LYS A 300 13.82 -13.98 8.62
CA LYS A 300 14.53 -12.74 9.00
C LYS A 300 15.95 -12.66 8.40
N ARG A 301 16.59 -13.79 8.09
CA ARG A 301 17.96 -13.87 7.55
C ARG A 301 18.04 -13.84 6.02
N GLN A 302 16.94 -14.10 5.32
CA GLN A 302 16.85 -13.88 3.88
C GLN A 302 16.93 -12.41 3.54
#